data_91705a823197186f805036f34ba1a8e5
#
_entry.id   91705a823197186f805036f34ba1a8e5
#
_cell.length_a   1.000
_cell.length_b   1.000
_cell.length_c   1.000
_cell.angle_alpha   90.00
_cell.angle_beta   90.00
_cell.angle_gamma   90.00
#
_symmetry.space_group_name_H-M   'P 1'
#
loop_
_entity.id
_entity.type
_entity.pdbx_description
1 polymer ?
#
loop_
_entity_poly.entity_id
_entity_poly.type
_entity_poly.pdbx_seq_one_letter_code
_entity_poly.pdbx_strand_id
1 'polypeptide(L)' 'MSKIQLNGKKVVIKSNYSLLDLLKKYKLANKKVAIELNGTIIQKTGYKKKKLNNNDKIEIVHFIGGG' A
#
# COMPACT_ATOMS: atom_id res chain seq x y z
N MET A 1 -12.57 -10.68 4.52
CA MET A 1 -11.41 -9.85 4.89
C MET A 1 -10.14 -10.48 4.39
N SER A 2 -9.15 -9.69 4.13
CA SER A 2 -7.86 -10.17 3.64
C SER A 2 -6.75 -9.87 4.63
N LYS A 3 -5.83 -10.80 4.75
CA LYS A 3 -4.63 -10.61 5.56
C LYS A 3 -3.48 -10.27 4.64
N ILE A 4 -2.83 -9.15 4.89
CA ILE A 4 -1.68 -8.72 4.12
C ILE A 4 -0.49 -8.51 5.06
N GLN A 5 0.67 -8.32 4.47
CA GLN A 5 1.86 -7.95 5.23
C GLN A 5 2.24 -6.52 4.82
N LEU A 6 2.29 -5.62 5.78
CA LEU A 6 2.64 -4.23 5.53
C LEU A 6 3.89 -3.89 6.30
N ASN A 7 4.97 -3.62 5.58
CA ASN A 7 6.29 -3.34 6.17
C ASN A 7 6.66 -4.35 7.25
N GLY A 8 6.45 -5.63 6.93
CA GLY A 8 6.79 -6.73 7.81
C GLY A 8 5.76 -7.08 8.87
N LYS A 9 4.66 -6.33 8.96
CA LYS A 9 3.61 -6.58 9.96
C LYS A 9 2.36 -7.11 9.30
N LYS A 10 1.69 -8.04 9.96
CA LYS A 10 0.42 -8.57 9.48
C LYS A 10 -0.70 -7.58 9.78
N VAL A 11 -1.48 -7.29 8.76
CA VAL A 11 -2.61 -6.35 8.85
C VAL A 11 -3.83 -6.99 8.19
N VAL A 12 -4.98 -6.83 8.82
CA VAL A 12 -6.26 -7.31 8.25
C VAL A 12 -6.97 -6.13 7.62
N ILE A 13 -7.40 -6.30 6.39
CA ILE A 13 -8.09 -5.25 5.65
C ILE A 13 -9.40 -5.81 5.08
N LYS A 14 -10.29 -4.92 4.68
CA LYS A 14 -11.54 -5.32 4.03
C LYS A 14 -11.24 -5.92 2.66
N SER A 15 -12.13 -6.79 2.21
CA SER A 15 -12.06 -7.33 0.85
C SER A 15 -12.19 -6.19 -0.16
N ASN A 16 -11.54 -6.35 -1.31
CA ASN A 16 -11.56 -5.35 -2.38
C ASN A 16 -10.91 -4.01 -2.02
N TYR A 17 -10.08 -4.01 -1.00
CA TYR A 17 -9.29 -2.84 -0.65
C TYR A 17 -8.27 -2.56 -1.74
N SER A 18 -8.13 -1.29 -2.12
CA SER A 18 -7.10 -0.89 -3.08
C SER A 18 -5.87 -0.38 -2.32
N LEU A 19 -4.77 -0.21 -3.05
CA LEU A 19 -3.59 0.44 -2.46
C LEU A 19 -3.92 1.85 -1.98
N LEU A 20 -4.76 2.56 -2.72
CA LEU A 20 -5.17 3.90 -2.29
C LEU A 20 -5.95 3.84 -0.98
N ASP A 21 -6.85 2.86 -0.84
CA ASP A 21 -7.58 2.67 0.41
C ASP A 21 -6.63 2.44 1.57
N LEU A 22 -5.58 1.64 1.35
CA LEU A 22 -4.58 1.37 2.37
C LEU A 22 -3.86 2.67 2.78
N LEU A 23 -3.48 3.48 1.80
CA LEU A 23 -2.84 4.76 2.09
C LEU A 23 -3.75 5.69 2.89
N LYS A 24 -5.03 5.72 2.55
CA LYS A 24 -6.00 6.53 3.29
C LYS A 24 -6.14 6.05 4.72
N LYS A 25 -6.16 4.73 4.92
CA LYS A 25 -6.26 4.15 6.26
C LYS A 25 -5.15 4.64 7.18
N TYR A 26 -3.95 4.79 6.65
CA TYR A 26 -2.78 5.22 7.42
C TYR A 26 -2.45 6.70 7.24
N LYS A 27 -3.38 7.45 6.64
CA LYS A 27 -3.22 8.90 6.43
C LYS A 27 -2.01 9.25 5.59
N LEU A 28 -1.72 8.40 4.61
CA LEU A 28 -0.57 8.56 3.73
C LEU A 28 -0.95 8.97 2.31
N ALA A 29 -2.24 9.14 2.02
CA ALA A 29 -2.71 9.39 0.66
C ALA A 29 -2.12 10.66 0.05
N ASN A 30 -1.82 11.66 0.87
CA ASN A 30 -1.24 12.93 0.42
C ASN A 30 0.26 13.02 0.68
N LYS A 31 0.87 11.92 1.06
CA LYS A 31 2.30 11.91 1.36
C LYS A 31 3.08 11.39 0.16
N LYS A 32 4.34 11.79 0.07
CA LYS A 32 5.22 11.25 -0.97
C LYS A 32 5.74 9.91 -0.50
N VAL A 33 5.25 8.85 -1.14
CA VAL A 33 5.64 7.48 -0.77
C VAL A 33 5.92 6.69 -2.05
N ALA A 34 6.75 5.67 -1.89
CA ALA A 34 6.92 4.65 -2.91
C ALA A 34 6.31 3.36 -2.36
N ILE A 35 5.58 2.65 -3.19
CA ILE A 35 4.94 1.39 -2.79
C ILE A 35 5.49 0.26 -3.63
N GLU A 36 5.89 -0.80 -2.94
CA GLU A 36 6.28 -2.05 -3.56
C GLU A 36 5.25 -3.10 -3.18
N LEU A 37 4.70 -3.76 -4.19
CA LEU A 37 3.72 -4.83 -3.99
C LEU A 37 4.31 -6.13 -4.50
N ASN A 38 4.56 -7.06 -3.60
CA ASN A 38 5.15 -8.36 -3.93
C ASN A 38 6.42 -8.23 -4.77
N GLY A 39 7.27 -7.27 -4.41
CA GLY A 39 8.54 -7.05 -5.08
C GLY A 39 8.47 -6.14 -6.30
N THR A 40 7.31 -5.63 -6.65
CA THR A 40 7.13 -4.78 -7.83
C THR A 40 6.74 -3.38 -7.42
N ILE A 41 7.44 -2.38 -7.93
CA ILE A 41 7.08 -0.98 -7.70
C ILE A 41 5.80 -0.66 -8.43
N ILE A 42 4.85 -0.06 -7.71
CA ILE A 42 3.56 0.34 -8.29
C ILE A 42 3.56 1.84 -8.50
N GLN A 43 3.18 2.25 -9.71
CA GLN A 43 3.08 3.68 -10.04
C GLN A 43 1.89 4.30 -9.31
N LYS A 44 2.05 5.56 -8.93
CA LYS A 44 0.99 6.30 -8.22
C LYS A 44 -0.35 6.24 -8.95
N THR A 45 -0.32 6.33 -10.27
CA THR A 45 -1.53 6.28 -11.08
C THR A 45 -2.27 4.96 -10.97
N GLY A 46 -1.60 3.91 -10.50
CA GLY A 46 -2.21 2.60 -10.33
C GLY A 46 -2.77 2.33 -8.94
N TYR A 47 -2.56 3.22 -7.98
CA TYR A 47 -2.94 2.95 -6.58
C TYR A 47 -4.44 2.71 -6.43
N LYS A 48 -5.24 3.48 -7.12
CA LYS A 48 -6.70 3.37 -7.04
C LYS A 48 -7.22 2.08 -7.65
N LYS A 49 -6.57 1.61 -8.71
CA LYS A 49 -7.01 0.43 -9.45
C LYS A 49 -6.47 -0.87 -8.89
N LYS A 50 -5.36 -0.83 -8.18
CA LYS A 50 -4.71 -2.06 -7.71
C LYS A 50 -5.39 -2.55 -6.45
N LYS A 51 -6.10 -3.67 -6.56
CA LYS A 51 -6.75 -4.31 -5.41
C LYS A 51 -5.77 -5.22 -4.70
N LEU A 52 -5.90 -5.27 -3.38
CA LEU A 52 -5.06 -6.11 -2.54
C LEU A 52 -5.72 -7.46 -2.32
N ASN A 53 -4.93 -8.50 -2.35
CA ASN A 53 -5.38 -9.85 -2.13
C ASN A 53 -4.76 -10.44 -0.87
N ASN A 54 -5.35 -11.52 -0.41
CA ASN A 54 -4.84 -12.23 0.74
C ASN A 54 -3.37 -12.62 0.51
N ASN A 55 -2.55 -12.46 1.52
CA ASN A 55 -1.12 -12.78 1.49
C ASN A 55 -0.24 -11.82 0.67
N ASP A 56 -0.80 -10.71 0.20
CA ASP A 56 0.02 -9.71 -0.48
C ASP A 56 1.03 -9.09 0.49
N LYS A 57 2.21 -8.81 -0.03
CA LYS A 57 3.29 -8.16 0.68
C LYS A 57 3.42 -6.74 0.18
N ILE A 58 3.23 -5.77 1.05
CA ILE A 58 3.32 -4.36 0.70
C ILE A 58 4.42 -3.70 1.51
N GLU A 59 5.27 -2.95 0.83
CA GLU A 59 6.26 -2.11 1.50
C GLU A 59 6.03 -0.67 1.08
N ILE A 60 5.94 0.21 2.06
CA ILE A 60 5.75 1.63 1.84
C ILE A 60 6.96 2.37 2.40
N VAL A 61 7.59 3.16 1.55
CA VAL A 61 8.76 3.96 1.93
C VAL A 61 8.41 5.43 1.75
N HIS A 62 8.68 6.23 2.75
CA HIS A 62 8.51 7.67 2.68
C HIS A 62 9.73 8.30 2.04
N PHE A 63 9.49 9.28 1.18
CA PHE A 63 10.58 10.11 0.70
C PHE A 63 10.83 11.20 1.73
N ILE A 64 12.06 11.30 2.19
CA ILE A 64 12.47 12.28 3.17
C ILE A 64 13.18 13.43 2.47
N GLY A 65 12.99 14.63 3.01
CA GLY A 65 13.65 15.80 2.48
C GLY A 65 12.98 16.31 1.23
N GLY A 66 12.33 17.23 1.20
CA GLY A 66 11.58 17.92 0.24
C GLY A 66 11.93 17.76 -1.23
N GLY A 67 12.23 16.61 -1.53
CA GLY A 67 12.52 16.30 -2.93
C GLY A 67 11.31 16.54 -3.77
#